data_3e1905e2169523a70567d0bbebd82400
#
_entry.id   3e1905e2169523a70567d0bbebd82400
#
_cell.length_a   1.000
_cell.length_b   1.000
_cell.length_c   1.000
_cell.angle_alpha   90.00
_cell.angle_beta   90.00
_cell.angle_gamma   90.00
#
_symmetry.space_group_name_H-M   'P 1'
#
loop_
_entity.id
_entity.type
_entity.pdbx_description
1 polymer ?
#
loop_
_entity_poly.entity_id
_entity_poly.type
_entity_poly.pdbx_seq_one_letter_code
_entity_poly.pdbx_strand_id
1 'polypeptide(L)'
;MGLEVHQFGCLSDNYGFLIHDPESGETATVDSPDAEAIDAALEEKQWRLTHILNTHHHFDHAGGNEALKQKWGCTVIGFVGDYERIPGIDRKVAENDIVDFGGTKARVIEVAGHTSGHVAYHFEEEGMVFVGDTIFAL
;
A
#
# COMPACT_ATOMS: atom_id res chain seq x y z
N MET A 1 13.85 -5.76 -13.04
CA MET A 1 13.82 -6.90 -12.11
C MET A 1 12.50 -6.91 -11.37
N GLY A 2 12.07 -8.07 -10.94
CA GLY A 2 10.77 -8.21 -10.31
C GLY A 2 10.72 -7.66 -8.90
N LEU A 3 9.51 -7.36 -8.45
CA LEU A 3 9.27 -6.96 -7.07
C LEU A 3 9.22 -8.20 -6.17
N GLU A 4 9.65 -8.03 -4.94
CA GLU A 4 9.47 -9.06 -3.92
C GLU A 4 8.22 -8.72 -3.13
N VAL A 5 7.37 -9.71 -2.90
CA VAL A 5 6.12 -9.54 -2.15
C VAL A 5 6.18 -10.39 -0.90
N HIS A 6 5.94 -9.78 0.25
CA HIS A 6 5.90 -10.48 1.53
C HIS A 6 4.50 -10.32 2.13
N GLN A 7 3.80 -11.43 2.27
CA GLN A 7 2.48 -11.47 2.91
C GLN A 7 2.67 -11.78 4.40
N PHE A 8 1.95 -11.07 5.24
CA PHE A 8 2.00 -11.30 6.69
C PHE A 8 0.62 -11.12 7.30
N GLY A 9 0.40 -11.75 8.45
CA GLY A 9 -0.86 -11.60 9.18
C GLY A 9 -0.89 -10.30 9.97
N CYS A 10 -2.04 -9.64 10.01
CA CYS A 10 -2.24 -8.46 10.82
C CYS A 10 -3.66 -8.42 11.35
N LEU A 11 -3.82 -7.89 12.57
CA LEU A 11 -5.07 -8.01 13.32
C LEU A 11 -5.45 -9.49 13.42
N SER A 12 -6.68 -9.84 13.69
CA SER A 12 -7.03 -11.25 13.87
C SER A 12 -7.36 -11.96 12.57
N ASP A 13 -7.83 -11.22 11.57
CA ASP A 13 -8.39 -11.81 10.35
C ASP A 13 -7.84 -11.25 9.04
N ASN A 14 -6.91 -10.31 9.10
CA ASN A 14 -6.43 -9.63 7.90
C ASN A 14 -5.03 -10.06 7.51
N TYR A 15 -4.71 -9.86 6.23
CA TYR A 15 -3.36 -10.01 5.71
C TYR A 15 -2.86 -8.68 5.21
N GLY A 16 -1.57 -8.45 5.35
CA GLY A 16 -0.91 -7.29 4.78
C GLY A 16 0.13 -7.72 3.76
N PHE A 17 0.51 -6.79 2.90
CA PHE A 17 1.50 -7.06 1.86
C PHE A 17 2.56 -5.97 1.89
N LEU A 18 3.82 -6.39 1.93
CA LEU A 18 4.95 -5.51 1.67
C LEU A 18 5.44 -5.79 0.26
N ILE A 19 5.71 -4.73 -0.48
CA ILE A 19 6.24 -4.81 -1.83
C ILE A 19 7.62 -4.16 -1.79
N HIS A 20 8.64 -4.89 -2.21
CA HIS A 20 10.02 -4.40 -2.16
C HIS A 20 10.68 -4.46 -3.52
N ASP A 21 11.31 -3.35 -3.92
CA ASP A 21 12.13 -3.31 -5.12
C ASP A 21 13.60 -3.44 -4.70
N PRO A 22 14.23 -4.60 -4.98
CA PRO A 22 15.62 -4.81 -4.52
C PRO A 22 16.62 -3.90 -5.20
N GLU A 23 16.31 -3.36 -6.36
CA GLU A 23 17.25 -2.48 -7.06
C GLU A 23 17.30 -1.08 -6.45
N SER A 24 16.16 -0.49 -6.14
CA SER A 24 16.11 0.84 -5.54
C SER A 24 16.14 0.82 -4.02
N GLY A 25 15.79 -0.29 -3.42
CA GLY A 25 15.63 -0.42 -1.98
C GLY A 25 14.32 0.14 -1.46
N GLU A 26 13.43 0.59 -2.34
CA GLU A 26 12.13 1.12 -1.91
C GLU A 26 11.19 0.01 -1.49
N THR A 27 10.39 0.28 -0.46
CA THR A 27 9.42 -0.67 0.06
C THR A 27 8.09 0.03 0.29
N ALA A 28 7.01 -0.59 -0.15
CA ALA A 28 5.66 -0.10 0.09
C ALA A 28 4.87 -1.11 0.90
N THR A 29 3.97 -0.62 1.77
CA THR A 29 2.94 -1.46 2.33
C THR A 29 1.63 -1.14 1.61
N VAL A 30 0.84 -2.16 1.32
CA VAL A 30 -0.51 -1.96 0.81
C VAL A 30 -1.42 -1.90 2.01
N ASP A 31 -1.93 -0.69 2.28
CA ASP A 31 -2.67 -0.37 3.49
C ASP A 31 -1.81 -0.47 4.75
N SER A 32 -2.36 -0.03 5.86
CA SER A 32 -1.65 -0.01 7.14
C SER A 32 -2.60 -0.32 8.29
N PRO A 33 -3.20 -1.52 8.29
CA PRO A 33 -4.18 -1.86 9.32
C PRO A 33 -3.55 -2.01 10.71
N ASP A 34 -2.28 -2.37 10.77
CA ASP A 34 -1.61 -2.68 12.03
C ASP A 34 -0.15 -2.28 11.92
N ALA A 35 0.18 -1.11 12.46
CA ALA A 35 1.54 -0.56 12.37
C ALA A 35 2.58 -1.48 13.02
N GLU A 36 2.22 -2.15 14.13
CA GLU A 36 3.16 -3.04 14.80
C GLU A 36 3.50 -4.26 13.95
N ALA A 37 2.49 -4.85 13.30
CA ALA A 37 2.71 -6.01 12.43
C ALA A 37 3.56 -5.61 11.21
N ILE A 38 3.32 -4.43 10.66
CA ILE A 38 4.09 -3.92 9.53
C ILE A 38 5.54 -3.69 9.94
N ASP A 39 5.76 -3.05 11.08
CA ASP A 39 7.12 -2.83 11.59
C ASP A 39 7.85 -4.14 11.81
N ALA A 40 7.18 -5.14 12.39
CA ALA A 40 7.80 -6.44 12.62
C ALA A 40 8.20 -7.10 11.30
N ALA A 41 7.34 -7.01 10.29
CA ALA A 41 7.64 -7.57 8.97
C ALA A 41 8.82 -6.85 8.31
N LEU A 42 8.88 -5.52 8.44
CA LEU A 42 9.99 -4.73 7.89
C LEU A 42 11.30 -5.10 8.57
N GLU A 43 11.30 -5.25 9.88
CA GLU A 43 12.49 -5.63 10.64
C GLU A 43 12.96 -7.04 10.28
N GLU A 44 12.03 -7.97 10.13
CA GLU A 44 12.35 -9.33 9.74
C GLU A 44 13.06 -9.38 8.39
N LYS A 45 12.61 -8.55 7.44
CA LYS A 45 13.16 -8.49 6.09
C LYS A 45 14.32 -7.51 5.98
N GLN A 46 14.54 -6.67 6.99
CA GLN A 46 15.53 -5.59 6.96
C GLN A 46 15.26 -4.61 5.83
N TRP A 47 13.99 -4.30 5.61
CA TRP A 47 13.54 -3.34 4.61
C TRP A 47 13.16 -2.03 5.27
N ARG A 48 13.30 -0.93 4.52
CA ARG A 48 12.91 0.40 4.97
C ARG A 48 11.63 0.82 4.24
N LEU A 49 10.63 1.24 4.98
CA LEU A 49 9.35 1.65 4.39
C LEU A 49 9.48 3.03 3.74
N THR A 50 9.11 3.12 2.47
CA THR A 50 9.15 4.39 1.72
C THR A 50 7.77 4.86 1.30
N HIS A 51 6.80 3.95 1.15
CA HIS A 51 5.46 4.28 0.65
C HIS A 51 4.38 3.51 1.39
N ILE A 52 3.22 4.15 1.56
CA ILE A 52 2.00 3.48 1.97
C ILE A 52 1.00 3.68 0.85
N LEU A 53 0.48 2.58 0.29
CA LEU A 53 -0.51 2.61 -0.78
C LEU A 53 -1.86 2.22 -0.17
N ASN A 54 -2.69 3.20 0.15
CA ASN A 54 -3.99 2.92 0.74
C ASN A 54 -5.01 2.59 -0.32
N THR A 55 -5.78 1.51 -0.11
CA THR A 55 -6.85 1.10 -1.01
C THR A 55 -8.16 1.79 -0.64
N HIS A 56 -8.40 2.03 0.65
CA HIS A 56 -9.55 2.81 1.10
C HIS A 56 -9.29 3.34 2.52
N HIS A 57 -10.22 4.14 3.03
CA HIS A 57 -10.02 4.93 4.26
C HIS A 57 -10.36 4.22 5.57
N HIS A 58 -10.96 3.03 5.52
CA HIS A 58 -11.39 2.34 6.73
C HIS A 58 -10.22 2.12 7.69
N PHE A 59 -10.50 2.16 9.00
CA PHE A 59 -9.46 2.03 10.02
C PHE A 59 -8.62 0.76 9.86
N ASP A 60 -9.25 -0.35 9.51
CA ASP A 60 -8.54 -1.61 9.31
C ASP A 60 -7.66 -1.62 8.06
N HIS A 61 -7.60 -0.52 7.31
CA HIS A 61 -6.75 -0.37 6.13
C HIS A 61 -5.85 0.85 6.19
N ALA A 62 -6.14 1.82 7.04
CA ALA A 62 -5.38 3.06 7.09
C ALA A 62 -5.02 3.51 8.50
N GLY A 63 -5.41 2.74 9.53
CA GLY A 63 -5.25 3.16 10.91
C GLY A 63 -3.81 3.32 11.37
N GLY A 64 -2.85 2.70 10.70
CA GLY A 64 -1.44 2.79 11.06
C GLY A 64 -0.65 3.84 10.32
N ASN A 65 -1.31 4.60 9.41
CA ASN A 65 -0.59 5.56 8.55
C ASN A 65 0.29 6.54 9.31
N GLU A 66 -0.26 7.19 10.33
CA GLU A 66 0.48 8.24 11.03
C GLU A 66 1.67 7.72 11.82
N ALA A 67 1.48 6.58 12.50
CA ALA A 67 2.57 5.96 13.25
C ALA A 67 3.73 5.56 12.34
N LEU A 68 3.41 4.96 11.19
CA LEU A 68 4.43 4.54 10.23
C LEU A 68 5.11 5.73 9.58
N LYS A 69 4.33 6.77 9.27
CA LYS A 69 4.88 7.98 8.67
C LYS A 69 5.84 8.68 9.62
N GLN A 70 5.49 8.73 10.91
CA GLN A 70 6.34 9.33 11.93
C GLN A 70 7.66 8.59 12.05
N LYS A 71 7.60 7.26 12.04
CA LYS A 71 8.80 6.43 12.19
C LYS A 71 9.68 6.42 10.96
N TRP A 72 9.09 6.27 9.77
CA TRP A 72 9.84 6.01 8.54
C TRP A 72 9.97 7.21 7.61
N GLY A 73 9.13 8.23 7.78
CA GLY A 73 9.10 9.37 6.85
C GLY A 73 8.56 9.00 5.49
N CYS A 74 7.69 8.00 5.42
CA CYS A 74 7.19 7.48 4.16
C CYS A 74 6.11 8.37 3.55
N THR A 75 5.85 8.17 2.25
CA THR A 75 4.82 8.90 1.51
C THR A 75 3.52 8.10 1.54
N VAL A 76 2.44 8.74 1.93
CA VAL A 76 1.11 8.11 1.98
C VAL A 76 0.34 8.49 0.72
N ILE A 77 -0.11 7.48 -0.02
CA ILE A 77 -0.83 7.64 -1.28
C ILE A 77 -2.22 7.05 -1.12
N GLY A 78 -3.25 7.79 -1.53
CA GLY A 78 -4.62 7.32 -1.42
C GLY A 78 -5.56 8.04 -2.37
N PHE A 79 -6.82 7.59 -2.40
CA PHE A 79 -7.81 8.10 -3.33
C PHE A 79 -8.19 9.55 -3.04
N VAL A 80 -8.22 10.38 -4.08
CA VAL A 80 -8.51 11.81 -3.94
C VAL A 80 -9.91 12.06 -3.37
N GLY A 81 -10.87 11.21 -3.65
CA GLY A 81 -12.23 11.36 -3.14
C GLY A 81 -12.37 11.17 -1.64
N ASP A 82 -11.39 10.53 -1.02
CA ASP A 82 -11.42 10.25 0.42
C ASP A 82 -10.26 10.88 1.18
N TYR A 83 -9.58 11.86 0.58
CA TYR A 83 -8.35 12.37 1.15
C TYR A 83 -8.52 12.89 2.60
N GLU A 84 -9.68 13.42 2.93
CA GLU A 84 -9.93 13.94 4.28
C GLU A 84 -10.03 12.82 5.32
N ARG A 85 -10.29 11.60 4.89
CA ARG A 85 -10.48 10.44 5.77
C ARG A 85 -9.25 9.56 5.86
N ILE A 86 -8.22 9.81 5.03
CA ILE A 86 -7.00 9.02 5.02
C ILE A 86 -5.94 9.76 5.84
N PRO A 87 -5.56 9.21 7.01
CA PRO A 87 -4.60 9.90 7.89
C PRO A 87 -3.25 10.09 7.20
N GLY A 88 -2.73 11.29 7.27
CA GLY A 88 -1.38 11.59 6.79
C GLY A 88 -1.17 11.55 5.29
N ILE A 89 -2.25 11.61 4.50
CA ILE A 89 -2.15 11.49 3.04
C ILE A 89 -1.24 12.59 2.47
N ASP A 90 -0.32 12.18 1.60
CA ASP A 90 0.61 13.09 0.92
C ASP A 90 0.27 13.25 -0.55
N ARG A 91 -0.11 12.16 -1.21
CA ARG A 91 -0.43 12.17 -2.63
C ARG A 91 -1.82 11.62 -2.87
N LYS A 92 -2.63 12.39 -3.57
CA LYS A 92 -4.00 12.03 -3.93
C LYS A 92 -4.01 11.47 -5.34
N VAL A 93 -4.66 10.32 -5.52
CA VAL A 93 -4.72 9.67 -6.83
C VAL A 93 -6.15 9.35 -7.21
N ALA A 94 -6.38 9.18 -8.51
CA ALA A 94 -7.67 8.86 -9.08
C ALA A 94 -7.49 7.78 -10.14
N GLU A 95 -8.61 7.31 -10.70
CA GLU A 95 -8.62 6.30 -11.75
C GLU A 95 -7.62 6.63 -12.85
N ASN A 96 -6.81 5.65 -13.23
CA ASN A 96 -5.78 5.73 -14.28
C ASN A 96 -4.55 6.56 -13.94
N ASP A 97 -4.46 7.11 -12.72
CA ASP A 97 -3.21 7.76 -12.31
C ASP A 97 -2.11 6.70 -12.19
N ILE A 98 -0.87 7.15 -12.42
CA ILE A 98 0.30 6.27 -12.35
C ILE A 98 1.11 6.64 -11.12
N VAL A 99 1.43 5.64 -10.32
CA VAL A 99 2.29 5.78 -9.15
C VAL A 99 3.62 5.13 -9.46
N ASP A 100 4.69 5.92 -9.44
CA ASP A 100 6.04 5.39 -9.60
C ASP A 100 6.49 4.75 -8.30
N PHE A 101 7.03 3.55 -8.39
CA PHE A 101 7.56 2.83 -7.24
C PHE A 101 8.79 2.05 -7.66
N GLY A 102 9.95 2.48 -7.13
CA GLY A 102 11.20 1.87 -7.56
C GLY A 102 11.39 2.02 -9.06
N GLY A 103 11.68 0.93 -9.72
CA GLY A 103 11.84 0.90 -11.18
C GLY A 103 10.57 0.55 -11.93
N THR A 104 9.42 0.51 -11.27
CA THR A 104 8.17 0.09 -11.89
C THR A 104 7.05 1.10 -11.64
N LYS A 105 5.89 0.83 -12.21
CA LYS A 105 4.74 1.73 -12.12
C LYS A 105 3.49 0.95 -11.77
N ALA A 106 2.63 1.56 -10.94
CA ALA A 106 1.33 1.01 -10.63
C ALA A 106 0.25 1.92 -11.18
N ARG A 107 -0.74 1.35 -11.85
CA ARG A 107 -1.89 2.11 -12.28
C ARG A 107 -3.00 2.02 -11.25
N VAL A 108 -3.61 3.14 -10.92
CA VAL A 108 -4.70 3.20 -9.96
C VAL A 108 -6.01 2.83 -10.67
N ILE A 109 -6.76 1.92 -10.07
CA ILE A 109 -8.04 1.46 -10.62
C ILE A 109 -9.10 1.64 -9.53
N GLU A 110 -10.20 2.35 -9.84
CA GLU A 110 -11.32 2.41 -8.92
C GLU A 110 -12.08 1.08 -8.94
N VAL A 111 -12.39 0.58 -7.75
CA VAL A 111 -13.10 -0.70 -7.62
C VAL A 111 -14.58 -0.41 -7.44
N ALA A 112 -15.36 -0.67 -8.49
CA ALA A 112 -16.80 -0.42 -8.48
C ALA A 112 -17.52 -1.47 -7.62
N GLY A 113 -18.64 -1.08 -7.03
CA GLY A 113 -19.50 -1.99 -6.29
C GLY A 113 -19.13 -2.20 -4.84
N HIS A 114 -18.02 -1.62 -4.40
CA HIS A 114 -17.62 -1.64 -3.00
C HIS A 114 -17.96 -0.31 -2.35
N THR A 115 -17.35 -0.02 -1.21
CA THR A 115 -17.52 1.29 -0.60
C THR A 115 -16.96 2.36 -1.53
N SER A 116 -17.55 3.55 -1.46
CA SER A 116 -17.04 4.70 -2.17
C SER A 116 -15.56 4.92 -1.82
N GLY A 117 -14.74 5.21 -2.82
CA GLY A 117 -13.35 5.54 -2.59
C GLY A 117 -12.39 4.37 -2.50
N HIS A 118 -12.82 3.17 -2.88
CA HIS A 118 -11.94 2.01 -2.89
C HIS A 118 -11.16 1.99 -4.22
N VAL A 119 -9.83 1.89 -4.13
CA VAL A 119 -8.98 1.77 -5.32
C VAL A 119 -8.07 0.55 -5.18
N ALA A 120 -7.59 0.06 -6.31
CA ALA A 120 -6.60 -1.01 -6.38
C ALA A 120 -5.36 -0.46 -7.08
N TYR A 121 -4.23 -1.12 -6.87
CA TYR A 121 -2.95 -0.75 -7.49
C TYR A 121 -2.50 -1.88 -8.39
N HIS A 122 -2.46 -1.60 -9.69
CA HIS A 122 -2.13 -2.59 -10.71
C HIS A 122 -0.69 -2.38 -11.20
N PHE A 123 0.19 -3.26 -10.79
CA PHE A 123 1.57 -3.31 -11.27
C PHE A 123 1.59 -4.14 -12.54
N GLU A 124 1.34 -3.47 -13.67
CA GLU A 124 1.12 -4.17 -14.94
C GLU A 124 2.33 -4.99 -15.39
N GLU A 125 3.53 -4.45 -15.24
CA GLU A 125 4.74 -5.17 -15.66
C GLU A 125 5.00 -6.41 -14.83
N GLU A 126 4.61 -6.40 -13.56
CA GLU A 126 4.76 -7.53 -12.65
C GLU A 126 3.58 -8.49 -12.69
N GLY A 127 2.48 -8.11 -13.33
CA GLY A 127 1.29 -8.94 -13.41
C GLY A 127 0.58 -9.10 -12.07
N MET A 128 0.53 -8.07 -11.24
CA MET A 128 -0.09 -8.13 -9.92
C MET A 128 -1.05 -6.97 -9.69
N VAL A 129 -2.18 -7.25 -9.04
CA VAL A 129 -3.14 -6.24 -8.62
C VAL A 129 -3.38 -6.38 -7.13
N PHE A 130 -3.17 -5.32 -6.38
CA PHE A 130 -3.42 -5.29 -4.93
C PHE A 130 -4.74 -4.60 -4.65
N VAL A 131 -5.67 -5.33 -4.02
CA VAL A 131 -7.04 -4.88 -3.76
C VAL A 131 -7.32 -5.00 -2.26
N GLY A 132 -6.62 -4.21 -1.44
CA GLY A 132 -6.73 -4.30 0.00
C GLY A 132 -5.98 -5.51 0.55
N ASP A 133 -6.68 -6.40 1.21
CA ASP A 133 -6.07 -7.60 1.81
C ASP A 133 -5.98 -8.78 0.83
N THR A 134 -6.15 -8.51 -0.46
CA THR A 134 -6.11 -9.55 -1.50
C THR A 134 -5.16 -9.12 -2.62
N ILE A 135 -4.42 -10.08 -3.14
CA ILE A 135 -3.57 -9.90 -4.31
C ILE A 135 -4.01 -10.87 -5.40
N PHE A 136 -4.07 -10.37 -6.63
CA PHE A 136 -4.35 -11.19 -7.80
C PHE A 136 -3.12 -11.22 -8.70
N ALA A 137 -2.74 -12.42 -9.13
CA ALA A 137 -1.69 -12.58 -10.14
C ALA A 137 -2.37 -12.68 -11.50
N LEU A 138 -1.90 -11.90 -12.44
CA LEU A 138 -2.50 -11.83 -13.78
C LEU A 138 -1.60 -12.47 -14.85
#